data_54b4150af904089a83cc93a2acbf18b9
#
_entry.id   54b4150af904089a83cc93a2acbf18b9
#
_cell.length_a   1.000
_cell.length_b   1.000
_cell.length_c   1.000
_cell.angle_alpha   90.00
_cell.angle_beta   90.00
_cell.angle_gamma   90.00
#
_symmetry.space_group_name_H-M   'P 1'
#
loop_
_entity.id
_entity.type
_entity.pdbx_description
1 polymer ?
#
loop_
_entity_poly.entity_id
_entity_poly.type
_entity_poly.pdbx_seq_one_letter_code
_entity_poly.pdbx_strand_id
1 'polypeptide(L)'
;RYASVQSTGFAFTFGLYYLCKTNKVKSMTALLDLREHLPITNPTWIFFLVLCIILFAPVLLNKLKIPHLIGMILAGILIGEHGFDILARDSSFELFGQVGLYYIMFLAGLEMNMEDFPAIRGKAIVFGILAFIIPIVLGFFSNILILKYGIVSSILLASMYASHTLISYPIVTRYGVSRHRCVSIAVGATAITDSLTLLVLAIVGSMYRTDSVGSWSWLELILKVSLMGLFIIYSFPRIGRWFLRKYEDGIVQFIFILAMVFLAAGLMELVGMEGILGAFFAGLVLN
;
A
#
# COMPACT_ATOMS: atom_id res chain seq x y z
N ARG A 1 -63.32 -44.14 8.35
CA ARG A 1 -62.83 -42.79 8.79
C ARG A 1 -61.35 -42.70 9.13
N TYR A 2 -60.56 -43.80 9.10
CA TYR A 2 -59.11 -43.81 9.42
C TYR A 2 -58.21 -43.75 8.18
N ALA A 3 -58.70 -43.96 6.97
CA ALA A 3 -57.91 -43.99 5.75
C ALA A 3 -57.68 -42.59 5.10
N SER A 4 -58.45 -41.55 5.49
CA SER A 4 -58.33 -40.19 4.88
C SER A 4 -57.31 -39.27 5.57
N VAL A 5 -56.84 -39.61 6.76
CA VAL A 5 -55.88 -38.80 7.52
C VAL A 5 -54.41 -39.10 7.17
N GLN A 6 -54.13 -40.35 6.70
CA GLN A 6 -52.78 -40.69 6.29
C GLN A 6 -52.36 -40.16 4.91
N SER A 7 -53.35 -39.94 4.01
CA SER A 7 -53.02 -39.40 2.66
C SER A 7 -52.71 -37.91 2.65
N THR A 8 -53.28 -37.13 3.57
CA THR A 8 -52.97 -35.68 3.66
C THR A 8 -51.63 -35.39 4.31
N GLY A 9 -51.20 -36.18 5.26
CA GLY A 9 -49.87 -36.06 5.90
C GLY A 9 -48.71 -36.38 4.93
N PHE A 10 -48.90 -37.38 4.08
CA PHE A 10 -47.88 -37.81 3.11
C PHE A 10 -47.77 -36.79 1.95
N ALA A 11 -48.90 -36.21 1.49
CA ALA A 11 -48.87 -35.16 0.47
C ALA A 11 -48.25 -33.84 0.97
N PHE A 12 -48.45 -33.52 2.25
CA PHE A 12 -47.87 -32.31 2.85
C PHE A 12 -46.34 -32.47 3.07
N THR A 13 -45.89 -33.58 3.53
CA THR A 13 -44.45 -33.90 3.68
C THR A 13 -43.74 -34.00 2.33
N PHE A 14 -44.40 -34.57 1.33
CA PHE A 14 -43.86 -34.66 -0.03
C PHE A 14 -43.82 -33.31 -0.70
N GLY A 15 -44.84 -32.44 -0.52
CA GLY A 15 -44.85 -31.04 -0.98
C GLY A 15 -43.77 -30.20 -0.32
N LEU A 16 -43.55 -30.33 0.99
CA LEU A 16 -42.49 -29.62 1.71
C LEU A 16 -41.10 -30.09 1.27
N TYR A 17 -40.93 -31.39 1.02
CA TYR A 17 -39.67 -31.97 0.50
C TYR A 17 -39.37 -31.42 -0.92
N TYR A 18 -40.37 -31.33 -1.80
CA TYR A 18 -40.20 -30.77 -3.13
C TYR A 18 -39.95 -29.26 -3.10
N LEU A 19 -40.63 -28.49 -2.25
CA LEU A 19 -40.38 -27.07 -2.05
C LEU A 19 -38.96 -26.79 -1.47
N CYS A 20 -38.53 -27.59 -0.53
CA CYS A 20 -37.20 -27.48 0.03
C CYS A 20 -36.11 -27.86 -0.99
N LYS A 21 -36.36 -28.90 -1.81
CA LYS A 21 -35.46 -29.29 -2.89
C LYS A 21 -35.40 -28.29 -4.04
N THR A 22 -36.53 -27.69 -4.44
CA THR A 22 -36.58 -26.66 -5.49
C THR A 22 -35.98 -25.35 -5.02
N ASN A 23 -36.14 -24.95 -3.75
CA ASN A 23 -35.47 -23.77 -3.21
C ASN A 23 -33.96 -23.98 -3.08
N LYS A 24 -33.52 -25.20 -2.71
CA LYS A 24 -32.11 -25.53 -2.64
C LYS A 24 -31.46 -25.59 -4.02
N VAL A 25 -32.17 -26.05 -5.03
CA VAL A 25 -31.73 -26.07 -6.43
C VAL A 25 -31.71 -24.63 -6.99
N LYS A 26 -32.76 -23.82 -6.73
CA LYS A 26 -32.77 -22.41 -7.13
C LYS A 26 -31.67 -21.58 -6.45
N SER A 27 -31.39 -21.83 -5.18
CA SER A 27 -30.28 -21.16 -4.49
C SER A 27 -28.92 -21.59 -5.02
N MET A 28 -28.79 -22.87 -5.43
CA MET A 28 -27.56 -23.40 -5.98
C MET A 28 -27.33 -22.96 -7.43
N THR A 29 -28.39 -22.85 -8.25
CA THR A 29 -28.30 -22.24 -9.59
C THR A 29 -28.00 -20.74 -9.53
N ALA A 30 -28.61 -20.00 -8.61
CA ALA A 30 -28.31 -18.60 -8.40
C ALA A 30 -26.85 -18.36 -7.90
N LEU A 31 -26.32 -19.27 -7.08
CA LEU A 31 -24.91 -19.24 -6.67
C LEU A 31 -23.96 -19.59 -7.83
N LEU A 32 -24.35 -20.50 -8.71
CA LEU A 32 -23.59 -20.84 -9.91
C LEU A 32 -23.61 -19.72 -10.93
N ASP A 33 -24.76 -19.07 -11.16
CA ASP A 33 -24.90 -17.87 -12.00
C ASP A 33 -24.10 -16.69 -11.45
N LEU A 34 -24.06 -16.49 -10.13
CA LEU A 34 -23.20 -15.49 -9.49
C LEU A 34 -21.73 -15.79 -9.72
N ARG A 35 -21.34 -17.04 -9.73
CA ARG A 35 -19.93 -17.44 -9.93
C ARG A 35 -19.48 -17.30 -11.39
N GLU A 36 -20.39 -17.37 -12.33
CA GLU A 36 -20.13 -17.18 -13.76
C GLU A 36 -19.83 -15.69 -14.10
N HIS A 37 -20.26 -14.77 -13.23
CA HIS A 37 -20.03 -13.33 -13.35
C HIS A 37 -18.87 -12.79 -12.45
N LEU A 38 -18.18 -13.66 -11.74
CA LEU A 38 -17.01 -13.36 -10.92
C LEU A 38 -15.72 -13.81 -11.66
N PRO A 39 -14.61 -13.06 -11.57
CA PRO A 39 -14.43 -11.78 -10.87
C PRO A 39 -15.05 -10.60 -11.63
N ILE A 40 -15.48 -9.59 -10.90
CA ILE A 40 -16.04 -8.35 -11.45
C ILE A 40 -14.89 -7.60 -12.17
N THR A 41 -15.03 -7.43 -13.47
CA THR A 41 -14.02 -6.76 -14.33
C THR A 41 -14.41 -5.33 -14.70
N ASN A 42 -15.68 -4.95 -14.50
CA ASN A 42 -16.14 -3.61 -14.84
C ASN A 42 -15.61 -2.57 -13.83
N PRO A 43 -14.81 -1.56 -14.28
CA PRO A 43 -14.20 -0.57 -13.39
C PRO A 43 -15.18 0.19 -12.50
N THR A 44 -16.40 0.45 -12.98
CA THR A 44 -17.43 1.15 -12.20
C THR A 44 -17.89 0.34 -11.00
N TRP A 45 -18.11 -0.96 -11.17
CA TRP A 45 -18.51 -1.86 -10.09
C TRP A 45 -17.36 -2.12 -9.13
N ILE A 46 -16.12 -2.23 -9.64
CA ILE A 46 -14.91 -2.34 -8.81
C ILE A 46 -14.82 -1.12 -7.90
N PHE A 47 -14.93 0.08 -8.46
CA PHE A 47 -14.84 1.33 -7.70
C PHE A 47 -15.97 1.45 -6.65
N PHE A 48 -17.20 1.09 -7.03
CA PHE A 48 -18.33 1.06 -6.10
C PHE A 48 -18.08 0.12 -4.92
N LEU A 49 -17.61 -1.11 -5.17
CA LEU A 49 -17.29 -2.08 -4.13
C LEU A 49 -16.17 -1.61 -3.22
N VAL A 50 -15.12 -1.00 -3.78
CA VAL A 50 -14.02 -0.41 -3.01
C VAL A 50 -14.55 0.68 -2.07
N LEU A 51 -15.42 1.57 -2.56
CA LEU A 51 -16.03 2.59 -1.72
C LEU A 51 -16.91 1.98 -0.62
N CYS A 52 -17.66 0.93 -0.93
CA CYS A 52 -18.42 0.19 0.08
C CYS A 52 -17.50 -0.42 1.16
N ILE A 53 -16.37 -1.01 0.76
CA ILE A 53 -15.40 -1.56 1.71
C ILE A 53 -14.82 -0.46 2.60
N ILE A 54 -14.38 0.65 2.01
CA ILE A 54 -13.84 1.79 2.75
C ILE A 54 -14.86 2.33 3.75
N LEU A 55 -16.13 2.33 3.41
CA LEU A 55 -17.22 2.80 4.27
C LEU A 55 -17.58 1.78 5.36
N PHE A 56 -17.86 0.55 4.96
CA PHE A 56 -18.45 -0.45 5.86
C PHE A 56 -17.43 -1.23 6.69
N ALA A 57 -16.23 -1.51 6.18
CA ALA A 57 -15.23 -2.28 6.92
C ALA A 57 -14.80 -1.59 8.22
N PRO A 58 -14.50 -0.28 8.24
CA PRO A 58 -14.21 0.41 9.50
C PRO A 58 -15.40 0.45 10.47
N VAL A 59 -16.61 0.67 9.95
CA VAL A 59 -17.83 0.75 10.77
C VAL A 59 -18.12 -0.59 11.45
N LEU A 60 -18.01 -1.68 10.70
CA LEU A 60 -18.28 -3.02 11.21
C LEU A 60 -17.22 -3.47 12.23
N LEU A 61 -15.96 -3.24 11.92
CA LEU A 61 -14.82 -3.70 12.73
C LEU A 61 -14.53 -2.79 13.94
N ASN A 62 -15.01 -1.54 13.90
CA ASN A 62 -14.94 -0.67 15.07
C ASN A 62 -15.73 -1.24 16.26
N LYS A 63 -16.83 -1.98 16.01
CA LYS A 63 -17.56 -2.71 17.06
C LYS A 63 -16.71 -3.80 17.72
N LEU A 64 -15.73 -4.35 17.00
CA LEU A 64 -14.79 -5.36 17.49
C LEU A 64 -13.50 -4.73 18.07
N LYS A 65 -13.43 -3.40 18.19
CA LYS A 65 -12.25 -2.65 18.63
C LYS A 65 -10.99 -2.92 17.78
N ILE A 66 -11.17 -3.33 16.53
CA ILE A 66 -10.09 -3.55 15.56
C ILE A 66 -9.80 -2.22 14.87
N PRO A 67 -8.52 -1.80 14.75
CA PRO A 67 -8.14 -0.61 14.00
C PRO A 67 -8.67 -0.69 12.55
N HIS A 68 -9.25 0.40 12.05
CA HIS A 68 -9.90 0.44 10.74
C HIS A 68 -8.97 0.04 9.57
N LEU A 69 -7.67 0.32 9.66
CA LEU A 69 -6.68 -0.11 8.66
C LEU A 69 -6.60 -1.64 8.55
N ILE A 70 -6.54 -2.33 9.69
CA ILE A 70 -6.54 -3.80 9.72
C ILE A 70 -7.85 -4.33 9.12
N GLY A 71 -8.95 -3.66 9.41
CA GLY A 71 -10.25 -3.99 8.84
C GLY A 71 -10.30 -3.90 7.31
N MET A 72 -9.72 -2.86 6.74
CA MET A 72 -9.63 -2.71 5.29
C MET A 72 -8.72 -3.78 4.66
N ILE A 73 -7.59 -4.11 5.30
CA ILE A 73 -6.70 -5.19 4.85
C ILE A 73 -7.41 -6.54 4.85
N LEU A 74 -8.11 -6.87 5.96
CA LEU A 74 -8.88 -8.11 6.05
C LEU A 74 -9.99 -8.18 5.00
N ALA A 75 -10.72 -7.08 4.78
CA ALA A 75 -11.72 -7.02 3.72
C ALA A 75 -11.10 -7.21 2.33
N GLY A 76 -9.92 -6.61 2.07
CA GLY A 76 -9.18 -6.82 0.82
C GLY A 76 -8.75 -8.28 0.61
N ILE A 77 -8.28 -8.95 1.66
CA ILE A 77 -7.92 -10.38 1.60
C ILE A 77 -9.14 -11.24 1.27
N LEU A 78 -10.29 -10.96 1.91
CA LEU A 78 -11.52 -11.73 1.68
C LEU A 78 -12.07 -11.57 0.27
N ILE A 79 -11.98 -10.38 -0.31
CA ILE A 79 -12.62 -10.04 -1.60
C ILE A 79 -11.66 -10.26 -2.78
N GLY A 80 -10.35 -10.28 -2.51
CA GLY A 80 -9.32 -10.45 -3.51
C GLY A 80 -9.22 -11.87 -4.09
N GLU A 81 -8.32 -12.03 -5.02
CA GLU A 81 -8.06 -13.25 -5.82
C GLU A 81 -7.80 -14.51 -4.97
N HIS A 82 -7.16 -14.34 -3.79
CA HIS A 82 -6.86 -15.46 -2.88
C HIS A 82 -7.95 -15.70 -1.82
N GLY A 83 -9.05 -14.90 -1.83
CA GLY A 83 -10.20 -15.07 -0.97
C GLY A 83 -11.41 -15.59 -1.74
N PHE A 84 -12.46 -14.76 -1.83
CA PHE A 84 -13.69 -15.11 -2.56
C PHE A 84 -13.61 -14.82 -4.06
N ASP A 85 -12.50 -14.26 -4.54
CA ASP A 85 -12.27 -13.88 -5.95
C ASP A 85 -13.42 -13.03 -6.55
N ILE A 86 -13.86 -12.03 -5.76
CA ILE A 86 -14.95 -11.13 -6.16
C ILE A 86 -14.41 -10.00 -7.04
N LEU A 87 -13.20 -9.51 -6.74
CA LEU A 87 -12.56 -8.40 -7.43
C LEU A 87 -11.31 -8.86 -8.16
N ALA A 88 -11.30 -8.67 -9.48
CA ALA A 88 -10.08 -8.79 -10.25
C ALA A 88 -9.15 -7.58 -9.98
N ARG A 89 -7.86 -7.84 -9.85
CA ARG A 89 -6.84 -6.79 -9.78
C ARG A 89 -6.65 -6.21 -11.17
N ASP A 90 -7.33 -5.10 -11.45
CA ASP A 90 -7.21 -4.37 -12.70
C ASP A 90 -6.23 -3.20 -12.57
N SER A 91 -5.68 -2.74 -13.70
CA SER A 91 -4.79 -1.58 -13.79
C SER A 91 -5.39 -0.30 -13.20
N SER A 92 -6.70 -0.14 -13.31
CA SER A 92 -7.43 0.98 -12.70
C SER A 92 -7.36 0.94 -11.18
N PHE A 93 -7.54 -0.24 -10.57
CA PHE A 93 -7.43 -0.43 -9.13
C PHE A 93 -6.01 -0.17 -8.63
N GLU A 94 -5.02 -0.63 -9.39
CA GLU A 94 -3.61 -0.40 -9.07
C GLU A 94 -3.25 1.09 -9.12
N LEU A 95 -3.73 1.81 -10.14
CA LEU A 95 -3.54 3.25 -10.26
C LEU A 95 -4.12 4.01 -9.06
N PHE A 96 -5.35 3.70 -8.63
CA PHE A 96 -5.95 4.34 -7.45
C PHE A 96 -5.17 4.07 -6.17
N GLY A 97 -4.65 2.85 -6.01
CA GLY A 97 -3.78 2.49 -4.88
C GLY A 97 -2.49 3.31 -4.88
N GLN A 98 -1.83 3.43 -6.03
CA GLN A 98 -0.61 4.24 -6.20
C GLN A 98 -0.86 5.73 -5.93
N VAL A 99 -1.97 6.28 -6.48
CA VAL A 99 -2.37 7.67 -6.22
C VAL A 99 -2.53 7.93 -4.72
N GLY A 100 -3.25 7.05 -4.03
CA GLY A 100 -3.44 7.16 -2.58
C GLY A 100 -2.12 7.07 -1.81
N LEU A 101 -1.24 6.15 -2.19
CA LEU A 101 0.06 5.94 -1.56
C LEU A 101 0.98 7.16 -1.75
N TYR A 102 1.08 7.68 -2.96
CA TYR A 102 1.88 8.89 -3.24
C TYR A 102 1.33 10.11 -2.50
N TYR A 103 0.01 10.24 -2.42
CA TYR A 103 -0.62 11.34 -1.69
C TYR A 103 -0.34 11.28 -0.18
N ILE A 104 -0.44 10.10 0.43
CA ILE A 104 -0.11 9.92 1.86
C ILE A 104 1.37 10.24 2.12
N MET A 105 2.28 9.81 1.25
CA MET A 105 3.71 10.07 1.39
C MET A 105 4.05 11.54 1.17
N PHE A 106 3.37 12.19 0.24
CA PHE A 106 3.48 13.63 0.05
C PHE A 106 3.05 14.40 1.32
N LEU A 107 1.89 14.04 1.89
CA LEU A 107 1.42 14.64 3.15
C LEU A 107 2.41 14.41 4.29
N ALA A 108 2.98 13.20 4.40
CA ALA A 108 4.00 12.90 5.39
C ALA A 108 5.23 13.80 5.26
N GLY A 109 5.69 14.05 4.02
CA GLY A 109 6.76 15.00 3.75
C GLY A 109 6.38 16.44 4.07
N LEU A 110 5.16 16.85 3.70
CA LEU A 110 4.65 18.20 3.92
C LEU A 110 4.45 18.54 5.41
N GLU A 111 3.99 17.56 6.22
CA GLU A 111 3.75 17.77 7.65
C GLU A 111 5.02 17.66 8.50
N MET A 112 6.16 17.25 7.91
CA MET A 112 7.41 17.14 8.64
C MET A 112 7.91 18.51 9.08
N ASN A 113 8.25 18.66 10.38
CA ASN A 113 8.74 19.93 10.90
C ASN A 113 10.17 20.19 10.41
N MET A 114 10.29 21.03 9.36
CA MET A 114 11.57 21.38 8.76
C MET A 114 12.41 22.33 9.62
N GLU A 115 11.82 23.09 10.51
CA GLU A 115 12.56 23.97 11.42
C GLU A 115 13.41 23.18 12.41
N ASP A 116 12.90 22.05 12.89
CA ASP A 116 13.61 21.13 13.77
C ASP A 116 14.52 20.12 13.04
N PHE A 117 14.44 20.05 11.70
CA PHE A 117 15.13 19.03 10.91
C PHE A 117 16.66 18.99 11.16
N PRO A 118 17.41 20.14 11.22
CA PRO A 118 18.83 20.10 11.51
C PRO A 118 19.16 19.46 12.86
N ALA A 119 18.28 19.60 13.86
CA ALA A 119 18.47 19.05 15.20
C ALA A 119 18.11 17.55 15.28
N ILE A 120 17.23 17.06 14.40
CA ILE A 120 16.74 15.68 14.43
C ILE A 120 17.39 14.77 13.38
N ARG A 121 18.01 15.32 12.33
CA ARG A 121 18.59 14.56 11.19
C ARG A 121 19.52 13.44 11.64
N GLY A 122 20.43 13.73 12.58
CA GLY A 122 21.35 12.74 13.10
C GLY A 122 20.64 11.58 13.79
N LYS A 123 19.60 11.88 14.57
CA LYS A 123 18.78 10.86 15.25
C LYS A 123 17.96 10.04 14.24
N ALA A 124 17.42 10.67 13.21
CA ALA A 124 16.69 9.99 12.14
C ALA A 124 17.59 9.04 11.35
N ILE A 125 18.83 9.46 11.03
CA ILE A 125 19.82 8.62 10.34
C ILE A 125 20.21 7.41 11.20
N VAL A 126 20.58 7.64 12.44
CA VAL A 126 20.99 6.55 13.36
C VAL A 126 19.84 5.59 13.58
N PHE A 127 18.62 6.12 13.84
CA PHE A 127 17.44 5.30 14.03
C PHE A 127 17.09 4.52 12.74
N GLY A 128 17.14 5.14 11.57
CA GLY A 128 16.89 4.48 10.28
C GLY A 128 17.88 3.36 10.00
N ILE A 129 19.19 3.60 10.22
CA ILE A 129 20.22 2.58 10.04
C ILE A 129 20.03 1.40 11.00
N LEU A 130 19.74 1.67 12.28
CA LEU A 130 19.49 0.60 13.26
C LEU A 130 18.20 -0.15 12.95
N ALA A 131 17.13 0.57 12.58
CA ALA A 131 15.85 -0.01 12.19
C ALA A 131 15.95 -0.83 10.89
N PHE A 132 16.94 -0.60 10.06
CA PHE A 132 17.25 -1.40 8.89
C PHE A 132 18.13 -2.62 9.24
N ILE A 133 19.25 -2.41 9.93
CA ILE A 133 20.24 -3.47 10.19
C ILE A 133 19.68 -4.55 11.12
N ILE A 134 18.98 -4.17 12.19
CA ILE A 134 18.51 -5.15 13.17
C ILE A 134 17.52 -6.15 12.56
N PRO A 135 16.43 -5.73 11.86
CA PRO A 135 15.52 -6.67 11.21
C PRO A 135 16.17 -7.48 10.10
N ILE A 136 17.10 -6.89 9.32
CA ILE A 136 17.81 -7.65 8.28
C ILE A 136 18.64 -8.78 8.89
N VAL A 137 19.43 -8.49 9.91
CA VAL A 137 20.28 -9.51 10.55
C VAL A 137 19.43 -10.60 11.17
N LEU A 138 18.43 -10.24 11.98
CA LEU A 138 17.54 -11.21 12.62
C LEU A 138 16.71 -11.99 11.58
N GLY A 139 16.19 -11.30 10.57
CA GLY A 139 15.44 -11.92 9.48
C GLY A 139 16.28 -12.87 8.64
N PHE A 140 17.52 -12.49 8.31
CA PHE A 140 18.44 -13.33 7.55
C PHE A 140 18.74 -14.65 8.28
N PHE A 141 19.12 -14.57 9.56
CA PHE A 141 19.37 -15.78 10.36
C PHE A 141 18.10 -16.61 10.56
N SER A 142 16.97 -15.99 10.82
CA SER A 142 15.67 -16.68 10.91
C SER A 142 15.32 -17.42 9.62
N ASN A 143 15.51 -16.78 8.47
CA ASN A 143 15.19 -17.37 7.18
C ASN A 143 16.10 -18.55 6.82
N ILE A 144 17.40 -18.49 7.18
CA ILE A 144 18.34 -19.59 6.93
C ILE A 144 18.11 -20.74 7.93
N LEU A 145 17.99 -20.44 9.23
CA LEU A 145 17.99 -21.46 10.28
C LEU A 145 16.62 -22.12 10.44
N ILE A 146 15.53 -21.34 10.37
CA ILE A 146 14.17 -21.81 10.62
C ILE A 146 13.48 -22.20 9.30
N LEU A 147 13.49 -21.30 8.30
CA LEU A 147 12.78 -21.51 7.04
C LEU A 147 13.63 -22.26 6.01
N LYS A 148 14.94 -22.42 6.25
CA LYS A 148 15.89 -23.14 5.37
C LYS A 148 15.91 -22.61 3.93
N TYR A 149 15.69 -21.31 3.75
CA TYR A 149 15.79 -20.69 2.43
C TYR A 149 17.23 -20.52 1.99
N GLY A 150 17.45 -20.43 0.67
CA GLY A 150 18.76 -20.08 0.10
C GLY A 150 19.21 -18.67 0.50
N ILE A 151 20.51 -18.42 0.43
CA ILE A 151 21.13 -17.15 0.89
C ILE A 151 20.45 -15.93 0.24
N VAL A 152 20.27 -15.96 -1.08
CA VAL A 152 19.72 -14.83 -1.83
C VAL A 152 18.25 -14.56 -1.46
N SER A 153 17.44 -15.61 -1.38
CA SER A 153 16.03 -15.49 -0.93
C SER A 153 15.94 -15.01 0.51
N SER A 154 16.88 -15.43 1.36
CA SER A 154 16.94 -14.99 2.76
C SER A 154 17.28 -13.51 2.90
N ILE A 155 18.20 -12.99 2.09
CA ILE A 155 18.52 -11.55 2.05
C ILE A 155 17.33 -10.75 1.57
N LEU A 156 16.68 -11.20 0.48
CA LEU A 156 15.52 -10.54 -0.12
C LEU A 156 14.36 -10.44 0.88
N LEU A 157 14.02 -11.54 1.52
CA LEU A 157 12.95 -11.59 2.51
C LEU A 157 13.31 -10.77 3.77
N ALA A 158 14.56 -10.82 4.22
CA ALA A 158 15.03 -10.04 5.35
C ALA A 158 14.98 -8.52 5.07
N SER A 159 15.27 -8.10 3.84
CA SER A 159 15.14 -6.69 3.45
C SER A 159 13.70 -6.20 3.51
N MET A 160 12.72 -7.06 3.18
CA MET A 160 11.30 -6.72 3.32
C MET A 160 10.87 -6.51 4.78
N TYR A 161 11.47 -7.24 5.73
CA TYR A 161 11.19 -7.04 7.17
C TYR A 161 11.73 -5.70 7.69
N ALA A 162 12.76 -5.16 7.05
CA ALA A 162 13.36 -3.88 7.42
C ALA A 162 12.61 -2.66 6.86
N SER A 163 11.76 -2.85 5.86
CA SER A 163 10.93 -1.78 5.30
C SER A 163 9.69 -1.58 6.16
N HIS A 164 9.57 -0.42 6.77
CA HIS A 164 8.43 -0.02 7.58
C HIS A 164 7.58 0.96 6.78
N THR A 165 6.59 0.45 6.08
CA THR A 165 5.63 1.34 5.44
C THR A 165 4.96 2.21 6.49
N LEU A 166 4.70 3.48 6.18
CA LEU A 166 4.06 4.45 7.07
C LEU A 166 2.58 4.13 7.36
N ILE A 167 2.28 2.86 7.64
CA ILE A 167 0.93 2.39 8.01
C ILE A 167 0.42 3.12 9.26
N SER A 168 1.33 3.46 10.17
CA SER A 168 1.00 4.18 11.40
C SER A 168 0.74 5.67 11.18
N TYR A 169 1.18 6.24 10.05
CA TYR A 169 1.10 7.68 9.80
C TYR A 169 -0.34 8.23 9.81
N PRO A 170 -1.33 7.63 9.15
CA PRO A 170 -2.72 8.06 9.22
C PRO A 170 -3.29 8.03 10.65
N ILE A 171 -2.79 7.11 11.49
CA ILE A 171 -3.20 7.02 12.90
C ILE A 171 -2.64 8.21 13.68
N VAL A 172 -1.36 8.51 13.48
CA VAL A 172 -0.67 9.63 14.13
C VAL A 172 -1.29 10.98 13.74
N THR A 173 -1.61 11.15 12.46
CA THR A 173 -2.29 12.35 11.95
C THR A 173 -3.68 12.50 12.55
N ARG A 174 -4.44 11.41 12.66
CA ARG A 174 -5.76 11.43 13.30
C ARG A 174 -5.73 11.88 14.76
N TYR A 175 -4.65 11.57 15.49
CA TYR A 175 -4.44 12.04 16.85
C TYR A 175 -3.85 13.45 16.94
N GLY A 176 -3.55 14.10 15.82
CA GLY A 176 -3.02 15.47 15.78
C GLY A 176 -1.58 15.61 16.26
N VAL A 177 -0.82 14.51 16.32
CA VAL A 177 0.57 14.49 16.82
C VAL A 177 1.61 14.35 15.70
N SER A 178 1.23 14.54 14.45
CA SER A 178 2.09 14.40 13.26
C SER A 178 3.33 15.31 13.32
N ARG A 179 3.21 16.50 13.89
CA ARG A 179 4.33 17.46 14.05
C ARG A 179 5.25 17.18 15.24
N HIS A 180 5.00 16.12 15.99
CA HIS A 180 5.84 15.79 17.15
C HIS A 180 7.23 15.32 16.69
N ARG A 181 8.31 15.73 17.37
CA ARG A 181 9.70 15.39 17.02
C ARG A 181 9.94 13.89 16.82
N CYS A 182 9.32 13.04 17.67
CA CYS A 182 9.44 11.59 17.53
C CYS A 182 8.85 11.08 16.22
N VAL A 183 7.75 11.66 15.76
CA VAL A 183 7.11 11.31 14.49
C VAL A 183 7.97 11.75 13.31
N SER A 184 8.50 12.98 13.33
CA SER A 184 9.42 13.46 12.29
C SER A 184 10.68 12.60 12.19
N ILE A 185 11.24 12.15 13.34
CA ILE A 185 12.38 11.21 13.36
C ILE A 185 11.98 9.86 12.73
N ALA A 186 10.82 9.31 13.11
CA ALA A 186 10.34 8.05 12.57
C ALA A 186 10.08 8.10 11.06
N VAL A 187 9.42 9.17 10.57
CA VAL A 187 9.16 9.39 9.15
C VAL A 187 10.46 9.53 8.36
N GLY A 188 11.40 10.32 8.85
CA GLY A 188 12.72 10.46 8.24
C GLY A 188 13.51 9.15 8.23
N ALA A 189 13.42 8.36 9.31
CA ALA A 189 14.04 7.03 9.39
C ALA A 189 13.41 6.05 8.39
N THR A 190 12.08 6.08 8.23
CA THR A 190 11.37 5.22 7.26
C THR A 190 11.82 5.50 5.83
N ALA A 191 12.00 6.76 5.44
CA ALA A 191 12.53 7.10 4.13
C ALA A 191 13.93 6.49 3.90
N ILE A 192 14.77 6.42 4.95
CA ILE A 192 16.08 5.79 4.87
C ILE A 192 15.95 4.27 4.75
N THR A 193 15.14 3.62 5.59
CA THR A 193 14.93 2.16 5.53
C THR A 193 14.36 1.72 4.19
N ASP A 194 13.40 2.43 3.64
CA ASP A 194 12.81 2.14 2.33
C ASP A 194 13.83 2.28 1.21
N SER A 195 14.62 3.35 1.22
CA SER A 195 15.72 3.54 0.25
C SER A 195 16.75 2.42 0.30
N LEU A 196 17.15 2.00 1.50
CA LEU A 196 18.12 0.91 1.69
C LEU A 196 17.52 -0.45 1.27
N THR A 197 16.26 -0.70 1.57
CA THR A 197 15.55 -1.92 1.14
C THR A 197 15.48 -2.03 -0.39
N LEU A 198 15.14 -0.91 -1.06
CA LEU A 198 15.11 -0.87 -2.51
C LEU A 198 16.49 -1.02 -3.14
N LEU A 199 17.53 -0.49 -2.48
CA LEU A 199 18.91 -0.71 -2.90
C LEU A 199 19.27 -2.21 -2.84
N VAL A 200 18.93 -2.90 -1.74
CA VAL A 200 19.12 -4.36 -1.62
C VAL A 200 18.36 -5.09 -2.71
N LEU A 201 17.09 -4.73 -2.94
CA LEU A 201 16.27 -5.32 -3.99
C LEU A 201 16.88 -5.13 -5.38
N ALA A 202 17.39 -3.94 -5.69
CA ALA A 202 18.05 -3.64 -6.95
C ALA A 202 19.32 -4.46 -7.15
N ILE A 203 20.16 -4.59 -6.09
CA ILE A 203 21.37 -5.41 -6.12
C ILE A 203 21.03 -6.89 -6.36
N VAL A 204 20.10 -7.43 -5.57
CA VAL A 204 19.68 -8.83 -5.70
C VAL A 204 18.98 -9.07 -7.04
N GLY A 205 18.12 -8.16 -7.49
CA GLY A 205 17.45 -8.24 -8.79
C GLY A 205 18.43 -8.22 -9.98
N SER A 206 19.50 -7.43 -9.89
CA SER A 206 20.55 -7.40 -10.91
C SER A 206 21.35 -8.72 -10.98
N MET A 207 21.56 -9.40 -9.86
CA MET A 207 22.20 -10.71 -9.81
C MET A 207 21.43 -11.81 -10.55
N TYR A 208 20.10 -11.66 -10.64
CA TYR A 208 19.26 -12.63 -11.38
C TYR A 208 19.11 -12.31 -12.87
N ARG A 209 19.30 -11.04 -13.27
CA ARG A 209 19.09 -10.62 -14.66
C ARG A 209 20.33 -10.71 -15.54
N THR A 210 21.50 -10.71 -14.95
CA THR A 210 22.76 -10.66 -15.71
C THR A 210 23.77 -11.62 -15.10
N ASP A 211 24.30 -12.55 -15.90
CA ASP A 211 25.39 -13.47 -15.50
C ASP A 211 26.71 -12.72 -15.16
N SER A 212 26.74 -11.40 -15.36
CA SER A 212 27.89 -10.54 -15.05
C SER A 212 27.42 -9.29 -14.31
N VAL A 213 27.41 -9.36 -12.98
CA VAL A 213 27.26 -8.16 -12.13
C VAL A 213 28.54 -7.35 -12.22
N GLY A 214 28.55 -6.35 -13.07
CA GLY A 214 29.59 -5.32 -13.00
C GLY A 214 29.50 -4.63 -11.63
N SER A 215 30.61 -4.61 -10.87
CA SER A 215 30.71 -3.97 -9.56
C SER A 215 30.28 -2.49 -9.52
N TRP A 216 29.95 -1.91 -10.64
CA TRP A 216 29.59 -0.50 -10.83
C TRP A 216 28.09 -0.22 -10.84
N SER A 217 27.24 -1.23 -11.00
CA SER A 217 25.79 -1.04 -11.16
C SER A 217 25.14 -0.42 -9.92
N TRP A 218 25.58 -0.78 -8.73
CA TRP A 218 25.07 -0.20 -7.49
C TRP A 218 25.54 1.25 -7.28
N LEU A 219 26.78 1.58 -7.68
CA LEU A 219 27.32 2.94 -7.61
C LEU A 219 26.56 3.85 -8.59
N GLU A 220 26.28 3.36 -9.79
CA GLU A 220 25.50 4.07 -10.79
C GLU A 220 24.08 4.35 -10.28
N LEU A 221 23.43 3.37 -9.62
CA LEU A 221 22.11 3.55 -9.03
C LEU A 221 22.12 4.62 -7.94
N ILE A 222 23.05 4.54 -7.00
CA ILE A 222 23.21 5.55 -5.93
C ILE A 222 23.43 6.93 -6.52
N LEU A 223 24.30 7.04 -7.53
CA LEU A 223 24.60 8.30 -8.20
C LEU A 223 23.35 8.88 -8.88
N LYS A 224 22.60 8.06 -9.64
CA LYS A 224 21.37 8.45 -10.31
C LYS A 224 20.30 8.93 -9.31
N VAL A 225 20.09 8.17 -8.24
CA VAL A 225 19.13 8.52 -7.17
C VAL A 225 19.52 9.82 -6.48
N SER A 226 20.80 9.97 -6.14
CA SER A 226 21.31 11.19 -5.50
C SER A 226 21.16 12.41 -6.41
N LEU A 227 21.48 12.27 -7.69
CA LEU A 227 21.35 13.33 -8.69
C LEU A 227 19.89 13.72 -8.88
N MET A 228 19.00 12.74 -8.99
CA MET A 228 17.56 12.99 -9.16
C MET A 228 16.95 13.60 -7.91
N GLY A 229 17.29 13.11 -6.72
CA GLY A 229 16.87 13.71 -5.45
C GLY A 229 17.32 15.16 -5.33
N LEU A 230 18.59 15.46 -5.65
CA LEU A 230 19.13 16.81 -5.67
C LEU A 230 18.38 17.71 -6.70
N PHE A 231 18.07 17.16 -7.87
CA PHE A 231 17.28 17.87 -8.89
C PHE A 231 15.88 18.24 -8.37
N ILE A 232 15.17 17.29 -7.72
CA ILE A 232 13.87 17.54 -7.13
C ILE A 232 13.99 18.62 -6.06
N ILE A 233 14.92 18.48 -5.12
CA ILE A 233 15.12 19.42 -4.00
C ILE A 233 15.42 20.84 -4.49
N TYR A 234 16.12 20.98 -5.63
CA TYR A 234 16.51 22.29 -6.15
C TYR A 234 15.48 22.91 -7.09
N SER A 235 14.87 22.12 -7.97
CA SER A 235 13.95 22.61 -9.02
C SER A 235 12.54 22.84 -8.50
N PHE A 236 12.02 21.94 -7.69
CA PHE A 236 10.63 21.95 -7.26
C PHE A 236 10.25 23.19 -6.43
N PRO A 237 11.06 23.67 -5.46
CA PRO A 237 10.71 24.89 -4.72
C PRO A 237 10.68 26.12 -5.61
N ARG A 238 11.53 26.15 -6.65
CA ARG A 238 11.55 27.31 -7.57
C ARG A 238 10.31 27.34 -8.44
N ILE A 239 9.97 26.20 -9.03
CA ILE A 239 8.79 26.03 -9.87
C ILE A 239 7.52 26.24 -9.02
N GLY A 240 7.46 25.64 -7.84
CA GLY A 240 6.34 25.75 -6.90
C GLY A 240 6.11 27.20 -6.48
N ARG A 241 7.14 27.89 -6.00
CA ARG A 241 7.03 29.31 -5.60
C ARG A 241 6.65 30.21 -6.75
N TRP A 242 7.17 29.99 -7.94
CA TRP A 242 6.81 30.77 -9.12
C TRP A 242 5.34 30.61 -9.48
N PHE A 243 4.85 29.37 -9.48
CA PHE A 243 3.48 29.06 -9.85
C PHE A 243 2.47 29.52 -8.81
N LEU A 244 2.70 29.21 -7.52
CA LEU A 244 1.82 29.58 -6.41
C LEU A 244 1.70 31.09 -6.21
N ARG A 245 2.74 31.86 -6.57
CA ARG A 245 2.67 33.31 -6.56
C ARG A 245 1.89 33.91 -7.72
N LYS A 246 1.83 33.20 -8.85
CA LYS A 246 1.18 33.67 -10.07
C LYS A 246 -0.32 33.38 -10.10
N TYR A 247 -0.73 32.28 -9.51
CA TYR A 247 -2.11 31.80 -9.51
C TYR A 247 -2.61 31.69 -8.07
N GLU A 248 -3.64 32.47 -7.73
CA GLU A 248 -4.23 32.53 -6.38
C GLU A 248 -5.41 31.55 -6.20
N ASP A 249 -5.90 30.94 -7.28
CA ASP A 249 -7.00 30.00 -7.23
C ASP A 249 -6.58 28.68 -6.53
N GLY A 250 -7.23 28.38 -5.41
CA GLY A 250 -6.95 27.18 -4.61
C GLY A 250 -7.12 25.86 -5.37
N ILE A 251 -8.05 25.78 -6.32
CA ILE A 251 -8.25 24.59 -7.15
C ILE A 251 -7.07 24.38 -8.08
N VAL A 252 -6.62 25.46 -8.75
CA VAL A 252 -5.47 25.43 -9.65
C VAL A 252 -4.20 25.10 -8.89
N GLN A 253 -4.01 25.64 -7.69
CA GLN A 253 -2.88 25.33 -6.82
C GLN A 253 -2.87 23.86 -6.39
N PHE A 254 -4.03 23.31 -6.01
CA PHE A 254 -4.15 21.91 -5.63
C PHE A 254 -3.79 20.96 -6.79
N ILE A 255 -4.35 21.21 -7.99
CA ILE A 255 -4.06 20.40 -9.18
C ILE A 255 -2.56 20.49 -9.54
N PHE A 256 -1.97 21.68 -9.45
CA PHE A 256 -0.55 21.87 -9.71
C PHE A 256 0.32 21.09 -8.73
N ILE A 257 0.02 21.18 -7.43
CA ILE A 257 0.76 20.42 -6.39
C ILE A 257 0.66 18.92 -6.67
N LEU A 258 -0.54 18.43 -6.97
CA LEU A 258 -0.75 17.02 -7.29
C LEU A 258 0.07 16.60 -8.52
N ALA A 259 0.08 17.41 -9.58
CA ALA A 259 0.89 17.17 -10.77
C ALA A 259 2.40 17.11 -10.44
N MET A 260 2.87 17.99 -9.56
CA MET A 260 4.28 17.98 -9.10
C MET A 260 4.61 16.71 -8.31
N VAL A 261 3.70 16.22 -7.49
CA VAL A 261 3.88 14.95 -6.75
C VAL A 261 4.06 13.79 -7.71
N PHE A 262 3.17 13.67 -8.72
CA PHE A 262 3.26 12.61 -9.73
C PHE A 262 4.49 12.77 -10.63
N LEU A 263 4.88 13.99 -10.95
CA LEU A 263 6.11 14.25 -11.68
C LEU A 263 7.34 13.78 -10.89
N ALA A 264 7.40 14.07 -9.59
CA ALA A 264 8.48 13.60 -8.73
C ALA A 264 8.52 12.08 -8.60
N ALA A 265 7.34 11.46 -8.46
CA ALA A 265 7.21 10.00 -8.41
C ALA A 265 7.71 9.37 -9.71
N GLY A 266 7.23 9.84 -10.88
CA GLY A 266 7.67 9.34 -12.18
C GLY A 266 9.16 9.55 -12.45
N LEU A 267 9.74 10.67 -12.02
CA LEU A 267 11.18 10.92 -12.12
C LEU A 267 11.99 9.91 -11.30
N MET A 268 11.53 9.52 -10.12
CA MET A 268 12.18 8.48 -9.32
C MET A 268 12.03 7.10 -9.95
N GLU A 269 10.88 6.76 -10.52
CA GLU A 269 10.67 5.52 -11.24
C GLU A 269 11.58 5.39 -12.47
N LEU A 270 11.83 6.47 -13.21
CA LEU A 270 12.78 6.49 -14.34
C LEU A 270 14.22 6.13 -13.91
N VAL A 271 14.57 6.40 -12.66
CA VAL A 271 15.88 6.08 -12.10
C VAL A 271 15.95 4.64 -11.56
N GLY A 272 14.80 3.93 -11.53
CA GLY A 272 14.69 2.56 -11.02
C GLY A 272 14.39 2.48 -9.53
N MET A 273 13.92 3.59 -8.94
CA MET A 273 13.44 3.63 -7.54
C MET A 273 11.93 3.70 -7.50
N GLU A 274 11.34 3.41 -6.35
CA GLU A 274 9.89 3.56 -6.20
C GLU A 274 9.45 5.04 -6.20
N GLY A 275 8.34 5.32 -6.88
CA GLY A 275 7.75 6.66 -6.94
C GLY A 275 7.38 7.24 -5.58
N ILE A 276 7.19 6.39 -4.58
CA ILE A 276 6.94 6.76 -3.18
C ILE A 276 7.97 7.75 -2.66
N LEU A 277 9.27 7.52 -2.93
CA LEU A 277 10.35 8.41 -2.52
C LEU A 277 10.25 9.78 -3.19
N GLY A 278 9.88 9.81 -4.47
CA GLY A 278 9.66 11.06 -5.20
C GLY A 278 8.53 11.89 -4.59
N ALA A 279 7.41 11.25 -4.28
CA ALA A 279 6.28 11.88 -3.63
C ALA A 279 6.65 12.46 -2.25
N PHE A 280 7.42 11.70 -1.46
CA PHE A 280 7.92 12.15 -0.16
C PHE A 280 8.85 13.38 -0.30
N PHE A 281 9.83 13.34 -1.22
CA PHE A 281 10.70 14.48 -1.47
C PHE A 281 9.95 15.70 -1.96
N ALA A 282 8.92 15.53 -2.81
CA ALA A 282 8.08 16.64 -3.23
C ALA A 282 7.37 17.30 -2.04
N GLY A 283 6.84 16.48 -1.10
CA GLY A 283 6.22 16.98 0.13
C GLY A 283 7.20 17.73 1.02
N LEU A 284 8.39 17.16 1.22
CA LEU A 284 9.45 17.74 2.04
C LEU A 284 9.93 19.12 1.51
N VAL A 285 9.92 19.29 0.21
CA VAL A 285 10.47 20.46 -0.48
C VAL A 285 9.42 21.55 -0.67
N LEU A 286 8.15 21.19 -0.73
CA LEU A 286 7.02 22.12 -0.83
C LEU A 286 6.46 22.56 0.54
N ASN A 287 7.01 22.03 1.62
CA ASN A 287 6.71 22.40 3.01
C ASN A 287 7.14 23.90 3.36
#